data_e8e3a520beb3a609be03d4d020b07b7f
#
_entry.id   e8e3a520beb3a609be03d4d020b07b7f
#
_cell.length_a   1.000
_cell.length_b   1.000
_cell.length_c   1.000
_cell.angle_alpha   90.00
_cell.angle_beta   90.00
_cell.angle_gamma   90.00
#
_symmetry.space_group_name_H-M   'P 1'
#
loop_
_entity.id
_entity.type
_entity.pdbx_description
1 polymer ?
#
loop_
_entity_poly.entity_id
_entity_poly.type
_entity_poly.pdbx_seq_one_letter_code
_entity_poly.pdbx_strand_id
1 'polypeptide(L)'
;MIQVILNGDDFGKSPERNRAIDDSFKMGLIRSASLIITGKYLQDAVNYFNNGDYVEKLHLHINLSTAPLDKSEGSEDVPLTTSMKKDSLFCKDGKFKPYKGLPRRFSSIVKWKEVYYEIVAQYNKFIEITQGKGNYEHVDFHSWYNLSWPVAIALNVFTRKYHIKSVRYFGLHQKAYLPNKIFRYISWNPRVKFYPATNIDYFLSKYQTFKNFKIIELYTHPLYKNGVLLDDSISYLNHERQPMQKQIEMLREKGIIDLFSWEDGF
;
A
#
# COMPACT_ATOMS: atom_id res chain seq x y z
N MET A 1 -19.07 -11.18 -12.02
CA MET A 1 -19.06 -9.97 -11.19
C MET A 1 -17.62 -9.75 -10.74
N ILE A 2 -17.11 -8.53 -10.71
CA ILE A 2 -15.75 -8.23 -10.23
C ILE A 2 -15.81 -8.11 -8.72
N GLN A 3 -14.97 -8.82 -8.02
CA GLN A 3 -14.79 -8.65 -6.57
C GLN A 3 -13.85 -7.46 -6.33
N VAL A 4 -14.24 -6.56 -5.46
CA VAL A 4 -13.49 -5.35 -5.16
C VAL A 4 -13.07 -5.35 -3.69
N ILE A 5 -11.76 -5.24 -3.46
CA ILE A 5 -11.21 -4.99 -2.13
C ILE A 5 -10.92 -3.51 -2.03
N LEU A 6 -11.61 -2.82 -1.12
CA LEU A 6 -11.39 -1.40 -0.89
C LEU A 6 -10.45 -1.21 0.28
N ASN A 7 -9.25 -0.71 -0.02
CA ASN A 7 -8.14 -0.56 0.92
C ASN A 7 -7.87 0.90 1.29
N GLY A 8 -7.66 1.17 2.56
CA GLY A 8 -7.15 2.45 3.06
C GLY A 8 -5.64 2.40 3.22
N ASP A 9 -4.91 3.15 2.40
CA ASP A 9 -3.45 3.23 2.43
C ASP A 9 -2.95 4.22 3.49
N ASP A 10 -1.70 4.05 3.92
CA ASP A 10 -0.94 4.99 4.74
C ASP A 10 -1.38 5.06 6.22
N PHE A 11 -1.94 4.01 6.80
CA PHE A 11 -2.19 3.95 8.24
C PHE A 11 -0.86 4.03 9.01
N GLY A 12 -0.75 4.91 10.00
CA GLY A 12 0.49 5.18 10.73
C GLY A 12 1.26 6.44 10.27
N LYS A 13 0.78 7.14 9.24
CA LYS A 13 1.49 8.27 8.64
C LYS A 13 1.20 9.63 9.29
N SER A 14 -0.05 9.93 9.58
CA SER A 14 -0.46 11.14 10.31
C SER A 14 -1.68 10.90 11.19
N PRO A 15 -1.92 11.72 12.23
CA PRO A 15 -3.09 11.58 13.10
C PRO A 15 -4.41 11.71 12.32
N GLU A 16 -4.48 12.64 11.38
CA GLU A 16 -5.67 12.89 10.57
C GLU A 16 -5.99 11.68 9.67
N ARG A 17 -4.95 11.03 9.12
CA ARG A 17 -5.08 9.83 8.32
C ARG A 17 -5.47 8.63 9.17
N ASN A 18 -4.84 8.47 10.33
CA ASN A 18 -5.15 7.39 11.26
C ASN A 18 -6.62 7.44 11.68
N ARG A 19 -7.10 8.62 12.08
CA ARG A 19 -8.51 8.83 12.39
C ARG A 19 -9.42 8.56 11.19
N ALA A 20 -9.05 9.04 10.00
CA ALA A 20 -9.86 8.86 8.79
C ALA A 20 -9.98 7.38 8.40
N ILE A 21 -8.93 6.58 8.56
CA ILE A 21 -8.94 5.14 8.31
C ILE A 21 -9.81 4.42 9.34
N ASP A 22 -9.68 4.72 10.62
CA ASP A 22 -10.50 4.16 11.69
C ASP A 22 -11.99 4.45 11.46
N ASP A 23 -12.34 5.71 11.21
CA ASP A 23 -13.71 6.10 10.91
C ASP A 23 -14.23 5.44 9.62
N SER A 24 -13.38 5.26 8.61
CA SER A 24 -13.74 4.55 7.37
C SER A 24 -14.08 3.08 7.61
N PHE A 25 -13.38 2.40 8.52
CA PHE A 25 -13.76 1.04 8.96
C PHE A 25 -15.11 1.05 9.67
N LYS A 26 -15.29 1.95 10.66
CA LYS A 26 -16.55 2.06 11.43
C LYS A 26 -17.76 2.37 10.56
N MET A 27 -17.56 3.19 9.52
CA MET A 27 -18.61 3.52 8.54
C MET A 27 -18.78 2.45 7.46
N GLY A 28 -17.98 1.40 7.44
CA GLY A 28 -18.01 0.35 6.42
C GLY A 28 -17.61 0.83 5.02
N LEU A 29 -16.85 1.91 4.92
CA LEU A 29 -16.36 2.46 3.66
C LEU A 29 -15.15 1.73 3.11
N ILE A 30 -14.35 1.09 3.98
CA ILE A 30 -13.21 0.24 3.60
C ILE A 30 -13.35 -1.14 4.25
N ARG A 31 -12.65 -2.13 3.69
CA ARG A 31 -12.61 -3.51 4.18
C ARG A 31 -11.22 -3.97 4.54
N SER A 32 -10.21 -3.21 4.22
CA SER A 32 -8.84 -3.48 4.56
C SER A 32 -8.06 -2.18 4.69
N ALA A 33 -6.93 -2.20 5.38
CA ALA A 33 -6.00 -1.08 5.40
C ALA A 33 -4.56 -1.56 5.48
N SER A 34 -3.65 -0.76 4.91
CA SER A 34 -2.24 -1.04 4.93
C SER A 34 -1.49 -0.14 5.91
N LEU A 35 -0.73 -0.78 6.82
CA LEU A 35 -0.04 -0.15 7.94
C LEU A 35 1.42 0.15 7.61
N ILE A 36 1.82 1.42 7.68
CA ILE A 36 3.22 1.86 7.56
C ILE A 36 3.92 1.70 8.91
N ILE A 37 4.79 0.72 9.00
CA ILE A 37 5.55 0.41 10.23
C ILE A 37 6.65 1.43 10.53
N THR A 38 7.10 2.15 9.52
CA THR A 38 8.13 3.19 9.63
C THR A 38 7.54 4.59 9.85
N GLY A 39 6.21 4.69 9.90
CA GLY A 39 5.51 5.96 10.03
C GLY A 39 5.69 6.60 11.41
N LYS A 40 5.83 7.92 11.43
CA LYS A 40 6.00 8.72 12.66
C LYS A 40 4.85 8.52 13.66
N TYR A 41 3.65 8.28 13.16
CA TYR A 41 2.43 8.17 13.98
C TYR A 41 1.94 6.73 14.09
N LEU A 42 2.86 5.77 14.00
CA LEU A 42 2.56 4.35 14.14
C LEU A 42 1.87 4.04 15.49
N GLN A 43 2.37 4.61 16.61
CA GLN A 43 1.79 4.35 17.92
C GLN A 43 0.34 4.85 18.03
N ASP A 44 0.01 5.96 17.38
CA ASP A 44 -1.35 6.45 17.28
C ASP A 44 -2.25 5.48 16.51
N ALA A 45 -1.77 4.94 15.38
CA ALA A 45 -2.48 3.90 14.65
C ALA A 45 -2.70 2.62 15.49
N VAL A 46 -1.68 2.21 16.27
CA VAL A 46 -1.78 1.06 17.20
C VAL A 46 -2.90 1.27 18.21
N ASN A 47 -3.05 2.49 18.76
CA ASN A 47 -4.12 2.80 19.69
C ASN A 47 -5.50 2.66 19.05
N TYR A 48 -5.66 3.06 17.76
CA TYR A 48 -6.91 2.91 17.04
C TYR A 48 -7.27 1.44 16.81
N PHE A 49 -6.39 0.64 16.24
CA PHE A 49 -6.76 -0.74 15.92
C PHE A 49 -6.84 -1.66 17.14
N ASN A 50 -6.17 -1.36 18.25
CA ASN A 50 -6.35 -2.09 19.50
C ASN A 50 -7.73 -1.85 20.13
N ASN A 51 -8.36 -0.74 19.83
CA ASN A 51 -9.72 -0.41 20.28
C ASN A 51 -10.79 -0.79 19.24
N GLY A 52 -10.38 -1.22 18.05
CA GLY A 52 -11.25 -1.60 16.94
C GLY A 52 -11.18 -3.10 16.65
N ASP A 53 -12.24 -3.65 16.09
CA ASP A 53 -12.33 -5.08 15.72
C ASP A 53 -11.92 -5.33 14.27
N TYR A 54 -10.74 -4.78 13.85
CA TYR A 54 -10.30 -4.89 12.46
C TYR A 54 -8.81 -5.17 12.29
N VAL A 55 -8.10 -5.58 13.35
CA VAL A 55 -6.65 -5.85 13.28
C VAL A 55 -6.31 -6.92 12.24
N GLU A 56 -7.14 -7.93 12.06
CA GLU A 56 -6.99 -9.00 11.07
C GLU A 56 -7.13 -8.50 9.62
N LYS A 57 -7.76 -7.33 9.42
CA LYS A 57 -7.91 -6.67 8.11
C LYS A 57 -6.75 -5.75 7.75
N LEU A 58 -5.77 -5.62 8.67
CA LEU A 58 -4.57 -4.85 8.42
C LEU A 58 -3.50 -5.71 7.77
N HIS A 59 -2.76 -5.14 6.80
CA HIS A 59 -1.58 -5.76 6.23
C HIS A 59 -0.42 -4.76 6.13
N LEU A 60 0.78 -5.26 5.82
CA LEU A 60 1.98 -4.45 5.77
C LEU A 60 2.01 -3.56 4.53
N HIS A 61 2.14 -2.24 4.75
CA HIS A 61 2.47 -1.24 3.72
C HIS A 61 3.98 -0.99 3.71
N ILE A 62 4.69 -1.68 2.82
CA ILE A 62 6.15 -1.60 2.75
C ILE A 62 6.58 -0.20 2.31
N ASN A 63 7.36 0.48 3.14
CA ASN A 63 7.92 1.79 2.84
C ASN A 63 9.45 1.70 2.65
N LEU A 64 9.96 2.22 1.54
CA LEU A 64 11.37 2.19 1.17
C LEU A 64 11.94 3.58 0.86
N SER A 65 11.20 4.64 1.15
CA SER A 65 11.62 6.00 0.81
C SER A 65 10.78 7.03 1.55
N THR A 66 11.38 8.17 1.85
CA THR A 66 10.59 9.36 2.15
C THR A 66 9.96 9.83 0.85
N ALA A 67 8.67 9.60 0.69
CA ALA A 67 7.94 10.12 -0.48
C ALA A 67 7.67 11.60 -0.28
N PRO A 68 8.16 12.49 -1.15
CA PRO A 68 7.92 13.92 -1.03
C PRO A 68 6.62 14.34 -1.73
N LEU A 69 5.57 13.53 -1.67
CA LEU A 69 4.30 13.95 -2.27
C LEU A 69 3.57 14.98 -1.42
N ASP A 70 3.87 15.03 -0.13
CA ASP A 70 3.36 16.10 0.72
C ASP A 70 4.43 16.53 1.73
N LYS A 71 4.89 17.78 1.60
CA LYS A 71 5.84 18.37 2.54
C LYS A 71 5.25 18.57 3.93
N SER A 72 3.93 18.50 4.08
CA SER A 72 3.20 18.66 5.34
C SER A 72 3.11 17.37 6.15
N GLU A 73 3.09 16.20 5.52
CA GLU A 73 3.07 14.90 6.19
C GLU A 73 4.49 14.34 6.29
N GLY A 74 5.28 14.92 7.17
CA GLY A 74 6.52 14.41 7.73
C GLY A 74 7.38 13.48 6.87
N SER A 75 8.40 14.03 6.25
CA SER A 75 9.56 13.34 5.70
C SER A 75 10.39 12.59 6.76
N GLU A 76 9.76 12.10 7.84
CA GLU A 76 10.45 11.57 9.03
C GLU A 76 10.34 10.06 9.18
N ASP A 77 9.95 9.35 8.13
CA ASP A 77 9.91 7.90 8.16
C ASP A 77 11.32 7.34 8.35
N VAL A 78 11.51 6.59 9.43
CA VAL A 78 12.79 6.05 9.82
C VAL A 78 12.85 4.56 9.48
N PRO A 79 13.82 4.12 8.65
CA PRO A 79 14.01 2.72 8.37
C PRO A 79 14.39 1.93 9.62
N LEU A 80 13.98 0.66 9.69
CA LEU A 80 14.25 -0.20 10.84
C LEU A 80 15.65 -0.80 10.84
N THR A 81 16.37 -0.74 9.71
CA THR A 81 17.71 -1.33 9.55
C THR A 81 18.85 -0.31 9.58
N THR A 82 18.66 0.84 10.22
CA THR A 82 19.68 1.92 10.31
C THR A 82 21.00 1.50 10.95
N SER A 83 20.99 0.50 11.84
CA SER A 83 22.18 -0.03 12.48
C SER A 83 23.10 -0.83 11.53
N MET A 84 22.58 -1.23 10.38
CA MET A 84 23.37 -1.87 9.34
C MET A 84 24.02 -0.76 8.51
N LYS A 85 25.37 -0.66 8.50
CA LYS A 85 26.14 0.29 7.66
C LYS A 85 25.79 0.13 6.17
N LYS A 86 24.72 0.82 5.71
CA LYS A 86 24.19 0.63 4.37
C LYS A 86 23.73 1.95 3.77
N ASP A 87 24.37 2.30 2.68
CA ASP A 87 24.38 3.65 2.13
C ASP A 87 23.41 3.85 0.98
N SER A 88 22.74 2.79 0.48
CA SER A 88 21.91 2.94 -0.71
C SER A 88 20.48 3.36 -0.41
N LEU A 89 19.87 2.90 0.69
CA LEU A 89 18.50 3.25 1.10
C LEU A 89 18.44 4.47 2.02
N PHE A 90 19.51 4.76 2.78
CA PHE A 90 19.47 5.71 3.88
C PHE A 90 20.34 6.92 3.64
N CYS A 91 19.94 8.06 4.22
CA CYS A 91 20.77 9.25 4.36
C CYS A 91 21.69 9.13 5.58
N LYS A 92 22.69 10.02 5.69
CA LYS A 92 23.62 10.07 6.83
C LYS A 92 22.90 10.36 8.16
N ASP A 93 21.75 11.01 8.12
CA ASP A 93 20.88 11.30 9.27
C ASP A 93 19.97 10.13 9.69
N GLY A 94 20.14 8.96 9.05
CA GLY A 94 19.37 7.77 9.36
C GLY A 94 17.98 7.69 8.74
N LYS A 95 17.56 8.69 7.96
CA LYS A 95 16.27 8.69 7.27
C LYS A 95 16.37 7.98 5.91
N PHE A 96 15.22 7.55 5.39
CA PHE A 96 15.17 7.08 4.00
C PHE A 96 15.60 8.16 3.01
N LYS A 97 16.29 7.77 1.94
CA LYS A 97 16.59 8.68 0.84
C LYS A 97 15.32 9.04 0.07
N PRO A 98 15.17 10.31 -0.33
CA PRO A 98 14.04 10.74 -1.15
C PRO A 98 14.26 10.29 -2.60
N TYR A 99 13.69 9.17 -2.98
CA TYR A 99 13.64 8.72 -4.37
C TYR A 99 12.34 9.24 -5.01
N LYS A 100 12.33 10.49 -5.45
CA LYS A 100 11.18 11.15 -6.09
C LYS A 100 10.62 10.31 -7.25
N GLY A 101 9.76 9.34 -6.94
CA GLY A 101 8.92 8.64 -7.91
C GLY A 101 9.61 8.03 -9.15
N LEU A 102 10.93 7.84 -9.13
CA LEU A 102 11.69 7.39 -10.28
C LEU A 102 12.23 5.97 -10.05
N PRO A 103 11.46 4.91 -10.41
CA PRO A 103 11.93 3.52 -10.33
C PRO A 103 13.30 3.30 -11.00
N ARG A 104 13.62 4.04 -12.04
CA ARG A 104 14.93 3.97 -12.72
C ARG A 104 16.08 4.40 -11.82
N ARG A 105 15.95 5.55 -11.14
CA ARG A 105 17.00 6.03 -10.22
C ARG A 105 17.16 5.11 -9.03
N PHE A 106 16.06 4.62 -8.48
CA PHE A 106 16.07 3.61 -7.43
C PHE A 106 16.77 2.34 -7.90
N SER A 107 16.47 1.85 -9.10
CA SER A 107 17.05 0.65 -9.68
C SER A 107 18.56 0.74 -9.91
N SER A 108 19.09 1.92 -10.20
CA SER A 108 20.52 2.11 -10.49
C SER A 108 21.41 2.27 -9.25
N ILE A 109 20.82 2.61 -8.10
CA ILE A 109 21.58 2.99 -6.91
C ILE A 109 21.37 2.00 -5.77
N VAL A 110 20.14 1.52 -5.58
CA VAL A 110 19.76 0.73 -4.41
C VAL A 110 20.17 -0.73 -4.56
N LYS A 111 20.72 -1.30 -3.51
CA LYS A 111 21.14 -2.71 -3.45
C LYS A 111 19.99 -3.58 -2.99
N TRP A 112 19.66 -4.63 -3.73
CA TRP A 112 18.53 -5.52 -3.41
C TRP A 112 18.61 -6.18 -2.04
N LYS A 113 19.81 -6.49 -1.54
CA LYS A 113 19.98 -7.05 -0.19
C LYS A 113 19.56 -6.09 0.90
N GLU A 114 19.83 -4.78 0.72
CA GLU A 114 19.39 -3.76 1.68
C GLU A 114 17.87 -3.64 1.69
N VAL A 115 17.25 -3.67 0.51
CA VAL A 115 15.79 -3.73 0.37
C VAL A 115 15.21 -4.97 1.07
N TYR A 116 15.81 -6.13 0.85
CA TYR A 116 15.36 -7.37 1.47
C TYR A 116 15.37 -7.30 3.00
N TYR A 117 16.48 -6.84 3.57
CA TYR A 117 16.59 -6.75 5.03
C TYR A 117 15.61 -5.72 5.62
N GLU A 118 15.38 -4.62 4.92
CA GLU A 118 14.41 -3.62 5.37
C GLU A 118 12.97 -4.17 5.29
N ILE A 119 12.60 -4.84 4.21
CA ILE A 119 11.28 -5.50 4.10
C ILE A 119 11.09 -6.52 5.23
N VAL A 120 12.11 -7.33 5.51
CA VAL A 120 12.05 -8.33 6.59
C VAL A 120 11.90 -7.66 7.96
N ALA A 121 12.64 -6.57 8.21
CA ALA A 121 12.52 -5.84 9.47
C ALA A 121 11.11 -5.25 9.66
N GLN A 122 10.57 -4.64 8.61
CA GLN A 122 9.20 -4.09 8.64
C GLN A 122 8.16 -5.20 8.83
N TYR A 123 8.31 -6.32 8.15
CA TYR A 123 7.41 -7.46 8.28
C TYR A 123 7.41 -8.06 9.69
N ASN A 124 8.59 -8.29 10.27
CA ASN A 124 8.69 -8.80 11.63
C ASN A 124 8.08 -7.82 12.64
N LYS A 125 8.30 -6.52 12.45
CA LYS A 125 7.70 -5.49 13.31
C LYS A 125 6.18 -5.41 13.15
N PHE A 126 5.67 -5.63 11.94
CA PHE A 126 4.22 -5.72 11.69
C PHE A 126 3.60 -6.89 12.48
N ILE A 127 4.21 -8.09 12.42
CA ILE A 127 3.75 -9.25 13.18
C ILE A 127 3.78 -8.98 14.69
N GLU A 128 4.86 -8.38 15.19
CA GLU A 128 5.00 -8.01 16.61
C GLU A 128 3.88 -7.06 17.07
N ILE A 129 3.66 -5.98 16.33
CA ILE A 129 2.70 -4.93 16.69
C ILE A 129 1.26 -5.43 16.61
N THR A 130 0.94 -6.24 15.60
CA THR A 130 -0.39 -6.84 15.45
C THR A 130 -0.58 -8.11 16.28
N GLN A 131 0.44 -8.50 17.07
CA GLN A 131 0.44 -9.73 17.85
C GLN A 131 0.12 -11.00 17.02
N GLY A 132 0.54 -11.00 15.75
CA GLY A 132 0.27 -12.07 14.80
C GLY A 132 -1.18 -12.17 14.33
N LYS A 133 -2.04 -11.20 14.66
CA LYS A 133 -3.45 -11.18 14.22
C LYS A 133 -3.66 -10.48 12.88
N GLY A 134 -2.73 -9.63 12.45
CA GLY A 134 -2.84 -8.96 11.15
C GLY A 134 -2.72 -9.93 9.98
N ASN A 135 -3.16 -9.50 8.80
CA ASN A 135 -3.00 -10.27 7.58
C ASN A 135 -1.53 -10.24 7.11
N TYR A 136 -0.75 -11.18 7.58
CA TYR A 136 0.69 -11.32 7.25
C TYR A 136 0.94 -12.02 5.92
N GLU A 137 -0.08 -12.49 5.23
CA GLU A 137 0.03 -13.20 3.96
C GLU A 137 -0.12 -12.28 2.74
N HIS A 138 -0.55 -11.04 2.96
CA HIS A 138 -0.64 -9.99 1.96
C HIS A 138 0.30 -8.83 2.26
N VAL A 139 0.93 -8.26 1.24
CA VAL A 139 1.73 -7.05 1.35
C VAL A 139 1.51 -6.13 0.16
N ASP A 140 1.68 -4.84 0.42
CA ASP A 140 1.65 -3.81 -0.60
C ASP A 140 2.79 -2.80 -0.41
N PHE A 141 2.82 -1.73 -1.19
CA PHE A 141 3.93 -0.78 -1.19
C PHE A 141 3.44 0.65 -1.13
N HIS A 142 4.02 1.41 -0.22
CA HIS A 142 3.99 2.85 -0.28
C HIS A 142 4.79 3.32 -1.50
N SER A 143 4.14 3.99 -2.45
CA SER A 143 4.73 4.38 -3.72
C SER A 143 5.05 3.22 -4.69
N TRP A 144 5.58 3.54 -5.86
CA TRP A 144 5.71 2.66 -7.04
C TRP A 144 7.02 1.86 -7.09
N TYR A 145 7.69 1.66 -5.97
CA TYR A 145 9.02 1.02 -5.93
C TYR A 145 9.01 -0.47 -6.27
N ASN A 146 7.86 -1.15 -6.15
CA ASN A 146 7.69 -2.53 -6.55
C ASN A 146 7.98 -2.79 -8.04
N LEU A 147 8.08 -1.72 -8.85
CA LEU A 147 8.47 -1.78 -10.27
C LEU A 147 9.99 -1.66 -10.48
N SER A 148 10.79 -1.65 -9.42
CA SER A 148 12.25 -1.56 -9.51
C SER A 148 12.93 -2.91 -9.37
N TRP A 149 14.08 -3.10 -10.02
CA TRP A 149 14.88 -4.33 -9.95
C TRP A 149 15.24 -4.77 -8.53
N PRO A 150 15.76 -3.87 -7.66
CA PRO A 150 16.13 -4.26 -6.31
C PRO A 150 14.93 -4.79 -5.51
N VAL A 151 13.76 -4.18 -5.68
CA VAL A 151 12.53 -4.62 -5.03
C VAL A 151 12.05 -5.94 -5.62
N ALA A 152 12.07 -6.10 -6.95
CA ALA A 152 11.65 -7.34 -7.60
C ALA A 152 12.44 -8.55 -7.11
N ILE A 153 13.78 -8.42 -7.00
CA ILE A 153 14.65 -9.49 -6.50
C ILE A 153 14.39 -9.74 -5.00
N ALA A 154 14.36 -8.67 -4.20
CA ALA A 154 14.11 -8.78 -2.75
C ALA A 154 12.76 -9.42 -2.47
N LEU A 155 11.72 -9.01 -3.19
CA LEU A 155 10.37 -9.52 -3.05
C LEU A 155 10.28 -11.01 -3.41
N ASN A 156 10.98 -11.44 -4.46
CA ASN A 156 11.02 -12.86 -4.84
C ASN A 156 11.59 -13.73 -3.71
N VAL A 157 12.69 -13.30 -3.09
CA VAL A 157 13.29 -13.99 -1.94
C VAL A 157 12.39 -13.95 -0.73
N PHE A 158 11.85 -12.77 -0.43
CA PHE A 158 10.97 -12.53 0.71
C PHE A 158 9.69 -13.37 0.64
N THR A 159 8.96 -13.32 -0.46
CA THR A 159 7.69 -14.02 -0.61
C THR A 159 7.83 -15.53 -0.51
N ARG A 160 8.97 -16.08 -0.98
CA ARG A 160 9.25 -17.51 -0.85
C ARG A 160 9.56 -17.91 0.59
N LYS A 161 10.39 -17.12 1.29
CA LYS A 161 10.83 -17.43 2.64
C LYS A 161 9.72 -17.29 3.69
N TYR A 162 8.88 -16.26 3.52
CA TYR A 162 7.82 -15.92 4.47
C TYR A 162 6.44 -16.38 4.03
N HIS A 163 6.35 -17.18 2.95
CA HIS A 163 5.11 -17.77 2.46
C HIS A 163 4.00 -16.75 2.16
N ILE A 164 4.39 -15.57 1.67
CA ILE A 164 3.44 -14.53 1.26
C ILE A 164 2.57 -15.07 0.12
N LYS A 165 1.25 -14.95 0.26
CA LYS A 165 0.29 -15.46 -0.72
C LYS A 165 -0.09 -14.43 -1.77
N SER A 166 -0.07 -13.15 -1.43
CA SER A 166 -0.49 -12.08 -2.33
C SER A 166 0.29 -10.80 -2.20
N VAL A 167 0.40 -10.08 -3.32
CA VAL A 167 1.09 -8.79 -3.42
C VAL A 167 0.30 -7.87 -4.31
N ARG A 168 0.12 -6.62 -3.89
CA ARG A 168 -0.45 -5.55 -4.73
C ARG A 168 0.44 -5.26 -5.93
N TYR A 169 -0.17 -5.11 -7.10
CA TYR A 169 0.52 -4.83 -8.35
C TYR A 169 -0.04 -3.60 -9.08
N PHE A 170 0.78 -2.57 -9.26
CA PHE A 170 0.40 -1.31 -9.88
C PHE A 170 0.45 -1.30 -11.42
N GLY A 171 0.54 -2.42 -12.09
CA GLY A 171 0.78 -2.49 -13.53
C GLY A 171 -0.34 -2.02 -14.45
N LEU A 172 -1.50 -1.65 -13.93
CA LEU A 172 -2.68 -1.34 -14.75
C LEU A 172 -2.77 0.11 -15.21
N HIS A 173 -2.19 1.05 -14.48
CA HIS A 173 -2.24 2.47 -14.81
C HIS A 173 -1.35 2.88 -15.97
N GLN A 174 -0.33 2.11 -16.24
CA GLN A 174 0.61 2.42 -17.27
C GLN A 174 0.38 1.44 -18.42
N LYS A 175 0.37 1.97 -19.66
CA LYS A 175 0.62 1.15 -20.81
C LYS A 175 1.71 0.18 -20.41
N ALA A 176 1.38 -1.12 -20.34
CA ALA A 176 2.25 -2.15 -19.77
C ALA A 176 3.59 -2.13 -20.50
N TYR A 177 4.51 -1.33 -20.01
CA TYR A 177 5.86 -1.28 -20.54
C TYR A 177 6.51 -2.64 -20.35
N LEU A 178 7.26 -3.07 -21.35
CA LEU A 178 8.06 -4.29 -21.28
C LEU A 178 8.79 -4.46 -19.94
N PRO A 179 9.37 -3.41 -19.32
CA PRO A 179 9.93 -3.48 -17.98
C PRO A 179 8.96 -4.02 -16.92
N ASN A 180 7.70 -3.61 -16.92
CA ASN A 180 6.73 -4.08 -15.91
C ASN A 180 6.46 -5.59 -16.03
N LYS A 181 6.42 -6.11 -17.27
CA LYS A 181 6.28 -7.56 -17.50
C LYS A 181 7.51 -8.31 -17.03
N ILE A 182 8.70 -7.77 -17.27
CA ILE A 182 9.97 -8.35 -16.84
C ILE A 182 10.07 -8.34 -15.31
N PHE A 183 9.75 -7.23 -14.66
CA PHE A 183 9.75 -7.15 -13.19
C PHE A 183 8.77 -8.12 -12.56
N ARG A 184 7.56 -8.24 -13.12
CA ARG A 184 6.60 -9.25 -12.69
C ARG A 184 7.15 -10.67 -12.85
N TYR A 185 7.82 -10.96 -13.96
CA TYR A 185 8.43 -12.27 -14.20
C TYR A 185 9.55 -12.58 -13.21
N ILE A 186 10.42 -11.62 -12.90
CA ILE A 186 11.52 -11.78 -11.94
C ILE A 186 11.01 -11.88 -10.50
N SER A 187 9.99 -11.10 -10.15
CA SER A 187 9.31 -11.21 -8.85
C SER A 187 8.43 -12.45 -8.78
N TRP A 188 8.29 -13.16 -9.89
CA TRP A 188 7.33 -14.24 -9.98
C TRP A 188 7.70 -15.41 -9.07
N ASN A 189 6.81 -15.64 -8.14
CA ASN A 189 6.73 -16.85 -7.37
C ASN A 189 5.39 -17.49 -7.72
N PRO A 190 5.32 -18.73 -8.26
CA PRO A 190 4.06 -19.34 -8.70
C PRO A 190 3.04 -19.52 -7.56
N ARG A 191 3.48 -19.41 -6.32
CA ARG A 191 2.62 -19.46 -5.14
C ARG A 191 2.04 -18.10 -4.74
N VAL A 192 2.49 -17.02 -5.36
CA VAL A 192 2.07 -15.65 -5.05
C VAL A 192 1.10 -15.14 -6.11
N LYS A 193 -0.04 -14.65 -5.68
CA LYS A 193 -0.99 -13.96 -6.54
C LYS A 193 -0.66 -12.46 -6.57
N PHE A 194 -0.53 -11.90 -7.76
CA PHE A 194 -0.36 -10.46 -7.95
C PHE A 194 -1.71 -9.86 -8.31
N TYR A 195 -2.26 -9.07 -7.39
CA TYR A 195 -3.54 -8.42 -7.60
C TYR A 195 -3.36 -7.06 -8.26
N PRO A 196 -4.16 -6.79 -9.31
CA PRO A 196 -4.21 -5.47 -9.90
C PRO A 196 -4.80 -4.47 -8.91
N ALA A 197 -4.16 -3.32 -8.79
CA ALA A 197 -4.63 -2.23 -7.96
C ALA A 197 -4.75 -0.93 -8.74
N THR A 198 -5.75 -0.13 -8.39
CA THR A 198 -5.98 1.20 -8.95
C THR A 198 -6.77 2.06 -7.97
N ASN A 199 -6.84 3.37 -8.19
CA ASN A 199 -7.76 4.20 -7.45
C ASN A 199 -9.19 4.11 -7.99
N ILE A 200 -10.16 4.55 -7.20
CA ILE A 200 -11.59 4.43 -7.52
C ILE A 200 -11.93 5.20 -8.81
N ASP A 201 -11.47 6.43 -8.97
CA ASP A 201 -11.82 7.26 -10.11
C ASP A 201 -11.30 6.69 -11.43
N TYR A 202 -10.08 6.18 -11.46
CA TYR A 202 -9.55 5.52 -12.65
C TYR A 202 -10.32 4.24 -12.96
N PHE A 203 -10.63 3.44 -11.95
CA PHE A 203 -11.46 2.25 -12.10
C PHE A 203 -12.82 2.58 -12.71
N LEU A 204 -13.52 3.58 -12.15
CA LEU A 204 -14.83 4.00 -12.66
C LEU A 204 -14.76 4.52 -14.11
N SER A 205 -13.72 5.29 -14.44
CA SER A 205 -13.52 5.84 -15.79
C SER A 205 -13.17 4.79 -16.84
N LYS A 206 -12.54 3.68 -16.43
CA LYS A 206 -12.04 2.59 -17.30
C LYS A 206 -12.65 1.24 -16.97
N TYR A 207 -13.83 1.23 -16.37
CA TYR A 207 -14.49 0.01 -15.89
C TYR A 207 -14.51 -1.15 -16.89
N GLN A 208 -14.75 -0.84 -18.17
CA GLN A 208 -14.80 -1.86 -19.23
C GLN A 208 -13.47 -2.62 -19.38
N THR A 209 -12.34 -1.97 -19.11
CA THR A 209 -11.01 -2.60 -19.22
C THR A 209 -10.73 -3.56 -18.06
N PHE A 210 -11.48 -3.44 -16.96
CA PHE A 210 -11.30 -4.26 -15.78
C PHE A 210 -12.23 -5.48 -15.72
N LYS A 211 -13.22 -5.59 -16.59
CA LYS A 211 -14.23 -6.67 -16.58
C LYS A 211 -13.68 -8.09 -16.56
N ASN A 212 -12.47 -8.30 -17.09
CA ASN A 212 -11.85 -9.61 -17.15
C ASN A 212 -11.08 -10.01 -15.90
N PHE A 213 -11.00 -9.12 -14.91
CA PHE A 213 -10.38 -9.43 -13.63
C PHE A 213 -11.43 -9.99 -12.67
N LYS A 214 -11.06 -11.05 -11.96
CA LYS A 214 -11.93 -11.60 -10.90
C LYS A 214 -11.92 -10.71 -9.67
N ILE A 215 -10.73 -10.23 -9.29
CA ILE A 215 -10.49 -9.45 -8.09
C ILE A 215 -9.64 -8.24 -8.45
N ILE A 216 -10.02 -7.09 -7.90
CA ILE A 216 -9.28 -5.82 -8.03
C ILE A 216 -9.22 -5.16 -6.66
N GLU A 217 -8.05 -4.68 -6.32
CA GLU A 217 -7.87 -3.83 -5.17
C GLU A 217 -8.04 -2.36 -5.59
N LEU A 218 -8.94 -1.66 -4.92
CA LEU A 218 -9.09 -0.22 -5.04
C LEU A 218 -8.46 0.44 -3.82
N TYR A 219 -7.32 1.08 -4.02
CA TYR A 219 -6.67 1.82 -2.95
C TYR A 219 -7.25 3.23 -2.84
N THR A 220 -7.38 3.68 -1.61
CA THR A 220 -7.77 5.04 -1.22
C THR A 220 -6.76 5.58 -0.21
N HIS A 221 -6.72 6.89 -0.04
CA HIS A 221 -5.93 7.54 0.99
C HIS A 221 -6.84 8.37 1.88
N PRO A 222 -7.58 7.73 2.83
CA PRO A 222 -8.52 8.44 3.66
C PRO A 222 -7.85 9.56 4.45
N LEU A 223 -8.43 10.74 4.43
CA LEU A 223 -7.91 11.93 5.11
C LEU A 223 -9.03 12.87 5.50
N TYR A 224 -8.99 13.39 6.73
CA TYR A 224 -9.86 14.50 7.11
C TYR A 224 -9.26 15.84 6.66
N LYS A 225 -10.06 16.60 5.91
CA LYS A 225 -9.73 17.99 5.55
C LYS A 225 -10.97 18.85 5.75
N ASN A 226 -10.84 19.90 6.58
CA ASN A 226 -11.95 20.79 6.95
C ASN A 226 -13.21 20.03 7.44
N GLY A 227 -13.01 18.97 8.21
CA GLY A 227 -14.10 18.16 8.76
C GLY A 227 -14.75 17.17 7.76
N VAL A 228 -14.32 17.13 6.51
CA VAL A 228 -14.82 16.21 5.49
C VAL A 228 -13.85 15.05 5.31
N LEU A 229 -14.38 13.82 5.33
CA LEU A 229 -13.62 12.60 5.00
C LEU A 229 -13.45 12.47 3.49
N LEU A 230 -12.23 12.64 3.03
CA LEU A 230 -11.86 12.62 1.61
C LEU A 230 -10.95 11.44 1.29
N ASP A 231 -10.94 11.04 0.02
CA ASP A 231 -9.82 10.32 -0.58
C ASP A 231 -8.77 11.34 -1.03
N ASP A 232 -7.57 11.29 -0.44
CA ASP A 232 -6.46 12.19 -0.77
C ASP A 232 -5.80 11.83 -2.12
N SER A 233 -6.21 10.77 -2.78
CA SER A 233 -5.85 10.47 -4.16
C SER A 233 -6.38 11.59 -5.06
N ILE A 234 -5.50 12.15 -5.89
CA ILE A 234 -5.93 13.15 -6.88
C ILE A 234 -6.77 12.45 -7.94
N SER A 235 -7.99 12.93 -8.14
CA SER A 235 -8.87 12.43 -9.18
C SER A 235 -8.24 12.60 -10.56
N TYR A 236 -8.27 11.54 -11.37
CA TYR A 236 -7.87 11.61 -12.78
C TYR A 236 -8.89 12.33 -13.67
N LEU A 237 -10.11 12.54 -13.15
CA LEU A 237 -11.21 13.15 -13.93
C LEU A 237 -11.20 14.67 -13.83
N ASN A 238 -10.99 15.22 -12.63
CA ASN A 238 -11.13 16.64 -12.35
C ASN A 238 -9.98 17.24 -11.54
N HIS A 239 -8.96 16.45 -11.19
CA HIS A 239 -7.84 16.86 -10.33
C HIS A 239 -8.24 17.33 -8.93
N GLU A 240 -9.43 16.95 -8.46
CA GLU A 240 -9.93 17.27 -7.13
C GLU A 240 -9.95 16.04 -6.22
N ARG A 241 -9.87 16.29 -4.92
CA ARG A 241 -10.10 15.25 -3.91
C ARG A 241 -11.60 15.02 -3.76
N GLN A 242 -12.01 13.75 -3.76
CA GLN A 242 -13.43 13.40 -3.67
C GLN A 242 -13.79 12.94 -2.26
N PRO A 243 -15.01 13.26 -1.76
CA PRO A 243 -15.54 12.66 -0.55
C PRO A 243 -15.60 11.13 -0.69
N MET A 244 -15.09 10.41 0.31
CA MET A 244 -15.08 8.94 0.32
C MET A 244 -16.47 8.35 0.11
N GLN A 245 -17.47 8.89 0.82
CA GLN A 245 -18.84 8.40 0.72
C GLN A 245 -19.38 8.50 -0.71
N LYS A 246 -19.15 9.63 -1.39
CA LYS A 246 -19.57 9.82 -2.78
C LYS A 246 -18.93 8.80 -3.74
N GLN A 247 -17.65 8.51 -3.56
CA GLN A 247 -16.98 7.48 -4.37
C GLN A 247 -17.58 6.09 -4.16
N ILE A 248 -17.93 5.73 -2.92
CA ILE A 248 -18.57 4.46 -2.61
C ILE A 248 -19.99 4.39 -3.21
N GLU A 249 -20.75 5.47 -3.16
CA GLU A 249 -22.07 5.56 -3.82
C GLU A 249 -21.94 5.34 -5.34
N MET A 250 -20.97 5.95 -6.00
CA MET A 250 -20.71 5.74 -7.43
C MET A 250 -20.34 4.28 -7.76
N LEU A 251 -19.64 3.58 -6.88
CA LEU A 251 -19.36 2.15 -7.04
C LEU A 251 -20.66 1.31 -6.92
N ARG A 252 -21.51 1.64 -5.95
CA ARG A 252 -22.81 0.96 -5.76
C ARG A 252 -23.75 1.17 -6.94
N GLU A 253 -23.84 2.38 -7.47
CA GLU A 253 -24.67 2.71 -8.66
C GLU A 253 -24.24 1.91 -9.90
N LYS A 254 -22.98 1.53 -10.00
CA LYS A 254 -22.47 0.65 -11.07
C LYS A 254 -22.67 -0.84 -10.79
N GLY A 255 -23.38 -1.19 -9.72
CA GLY A 255 -23.62 -2.59 -9.34
C GLY A 255 -22.38 -3.30 -8.78
N ILE A 256 -21.38 -2.54 -8.34
CA ILE A 256 -20.19 -3.03 -7.66
C ILE A 256 -20.47 -2.95 -6.17
N ILE A 257 -21.24 -3.93 -5.67
CA ILE A 257 -21.84 -3.84 -4.33
C ILE A 257 -21.03 -4.63 -3.31
N ASP A 258 -20.34 -5.68 -3.74
CA ASP A 258 -19.65 -6.58 -2.83
C ASP A 258 -18.23 -6.12 -2.58
N LEU A 259 -18.04 -5.42 -1.48
CA LEU A 259 -16.71 -5.14 -0.95
C LEU A 259 -16.24 -6.37 -0.19
N PHE A 260 -15.17 -6.99 -0.67
CA PHE A 260 -14.54 -8.15 -0.06
C PHE A 260 -13.39 -7.70 0.86
N SER A 261 -13.12 -8.49 1.88
CA SER A 261 -11.86 -8.44 2.62
C SER A 261 -10.88 -9.47 2.05
N TRP A 262 -9.60 -9.38 2.40
CA TRP A 262 -8.59 -10.36 2.00
C TRP A 262 -8.88 -11.75 2.60
N GLU A 263 -9.71 -11.85 3.62
CA GLU A 263 -10.09 -13.08 4.31
C GLU A 263 -11.20 -13.85 3.59
N ASP A 264 -12.04 -13.16 2.82
CA ASP A 264 -13.25 -13.75 2.24
C ASP A 264 -13.00 -14.63 1.02
N GLY A 265 -11.76 -14.74 0.50
CA GLY A 265 -11.62 -15.31 -0.83
C GLY A 265 -10.33 -16.04 -1.18
N PHE A 266 -9.47 -16.40 -0.22
CA PHE A 266 -8.17 -16.96 -0.59
C PHE A 266 -7.78 -18.22 0.15
#